data_9dd7bc117c65e2cef07976d9b93d0ae2
#
_entry.id   9dd7bc117c65e2cef07976d9b93d0ae2
#
_cell.length_a   1.000
_cell.length_b   1.000
_cell.length_c   1.000
_cell.angle_alpha   90.00
_cell.angle_beta   90.00
_cell.angle_gamma   90.00
#
_symmetry.space_group_name_H-M   'P 1'
#
loop_
_entity.id
_entity.type
_entity.pdbx_description
1 polymer ?
#
loop_
_entity_poly.entity_id
_entity_poly.type
_entity_poly.pdbx_seq_one_letter_code
_entity_poly.pdbx_strand_id
1 'polypeptide(L)'
;MPKGPFLCSEFVPTKFSTAQDKADFGNTFLHFIESEWARTAFSKSFYNRLSMCFSHIAHYDAAGFYATWFTTDADRLRFLRHTLAWPCWGDPEFTFCDVERAIQQEIRKRNYLARYELRAAEAVRSGEMETLKRLEAKYRTSALHQPDADLAPTIPQATAQEVAVKRMPVQASLF
;
A
#
# COMPACT_ATOMS: atom_id res chain seq x y z
N MET A 1 -7.34 27.17 7.93
CA MET A 1 -7.89 25.80 8.07
C MET A 1 -8.56 25.42 6.76
N PRO A 2 -8.33 24.21 6.20
CA PRO A 2 -9.01 23.77 4.99
C PRO A 2 -10.52 23.69 5.25
N LYS A 3 -11.32 24.30 4.38
CA LYS A 3 -12.76 24.14 4.39
C LYS A 3 -13.08 22.72 3.91
N GLY A 4 -13.75 21.93 4.73
CA GLY A 4 -14.13 20.56 4.42
C GLY A 4 -15.59 20.28 4.77
N PRO A 5 -16.08 19.05 4.56
CA PRO A 5 -17.47 18.71 4.76
C PRO A 5 -17.88 18.63 6.23
N PHE A 6 -16.93 18.51 7.17
CA PHE A 6 -17.25 18.29 8.57
C PHE A 6 -17.46 19.59 9.32
N LEU A 7 -18.58 19.67 10.04
CA LEU A 7 -18.94 20.78 10.90
C LEU A 7 -18.73 20.40 12.38
N CYS A 8 -18.37 21.36 13.22
CA CYS A 8 -18.16 21.09 14.64
C CYS A 8 -19.44 20.58 15.34
N SER A 9 -20.63 20.96 14.87
CA SER A 9 -21.91 20.47 15.39
C SER A 9 -22.15 18.97 15.22
N GLU A 10 -21.35 18.28 14.42
CA GLU A 10 -21.48 16.84 14.15
C GLU A 10 -20.73 15.98 15.17
N PHE A 11 -19.88 16.57 16.01
CA PHE A 11 -18.98 15.84 16.89
C PHE A 11 -19.19 16.18 18.37
N VAL A 12 -18.99 15.18 19.21
CA VAL A 12 -19.02 15.33 20.66
C VAL A 12 -17.63 15.77 21.16
N PRO A 13 -17.51 16.87 21.94
CA PRO A 13 -16.21 17.25 22.51
C PRO A 13 -15.73 16.18 23.51
N THR A 14 -14.41 16.02 23.61
CA THR A 14 -13.80 15.22 24.68
C THR A 14 -13.30 16.10 25.81
N LYS A 15 -12.83 15.50 26.91
CA LYS A 15 -12.18 16.24 28.01
C LYS A 15 -10.98 17.08 27.51
N PHE A 16 -10.29 16.67 26.43
CA PHE A 16 -9.04 17.27 25.97
C PHE A 16 -9.10 17.87 24.57
N SER A 17 -10.23 17.73 23.88
CA SER A 17 -10.39 18.21 22.49
C SER A 17 -11.81 18.71 22.29
N THR A 18 -11.92 19.88 21.67
CA THR A 18 -13.22 20.46 21.32
C THR A 18 -13.84 19.75 20.11
N ALA A 19 -15.14 19.96 19.88
CA ALA A 19 -15.81 19.52 18.66
C ALA A 19 -15.17 20.14 17.40
N GLN A 20 -14.66 21.36 17.50
CA GLN A 20 -13.92 22.02 16.43
C GLN A 20 -12.59 21.31 16.13
N ASP A 21 -11.83 20.88 17.15
CA ASP A 21 -10.60 20.10 16.93
C ASP A 21 -10.85 18.79 16.18
N LYS A 22 -12.00 18.14 16.46
CA LYS A 22 -12.41 16.91 15.75
C LYS A 22 -12.78 17.24 14.29
N ALA A 23 -13.57 18.27 14.04
CA ALA A 23 -13.92 18.70 12.69
C ALA A 23 -12.67 19.10 11.88
N ASP A 24 -11.77 19.86 12.49
CA ASP A 24 -10.52 20.28 11.85
C ASP A 24 -9.61 19.09 11.52
N PHE A 25 -9.55 18.10 12.40
CA PHE A 25 -8.81 16.86 12.11
C PHE A 25 -9.41 16.11 10.91
N GLY A 26 -10.72 15.90 10.89
CA GLY A 26 -11.41 15.23 9.78
C GLY A 26 -11.21 15.96 8.45
N ASN A 27 -11.39 17.29 8.45
CA ASN A 27 -11.20 18.12 7.28
C ASN A 27 -9.73 18.12 6.81
N THR A 28 -8.77 18.15 7.73
CA THR A 28 -7.34 18.04 7.40
C THR A 28 -7.01 16.68 6.81
N PHE A 29 -7.61 15.59 7.31
CA PHE A 29 -7.42 14.25 6.80
C PHE A 29 -7.89 14.13 5.34
N LEU A 30 -9.11 14.60 5.03
CA LEU A 30 -9.61 14.57 3.66
C LEU A 30 -8.81 15.47 2.73
N HIS A 31 -8.45 16.67 3.19
CA HIS A 31 -7.58 17.57 2.42
C HIS A 31 -6.22 16.94 2.12
N PHE A 32 -5.64 16.18 3.04
CA PHE A 32 -4.39 15.47 2.84
C PHE A 32 -4.50 14.42 1.72
N ILE A 33 -5.61 13.66 1.66
CA ILE A 33 -5.87 12.74 0.54
C ILE A 33 -6.05 13.52 -0.77
N GLU A 34 -6.82 14.61 -0.76
CA GLU A 34 -7.12 15.42 -1.94
C GLU A 34 -5.91 16.17 -2.49
N SER A 35 -4.97 16.53 -1.62
CA SER A 35 -3.68 17.10 -2.01
C SER A 35 -2.67 16.07 -2.51
N GLU A 36 -3.14 14.87 -2.87
CA GLU A 36 -2.30 13.75 -3.33
C GLU A 36 -1.21 13.40 -2.32
N TRP A 37 -1.59 13.44 -1.01
CA TRP A 37 -0.70 13.12 0.10
C TRP A 37 0.54 14.03 0.16
N ALA A 38 0.40 15.29 -0.24
CA ALA A 38 1.51 16.23 -0.31
C ALA A 38 2.24 16.38 1.03
N ARG A 39 3.58 16.28 1.01
CA ARG A 39 4.40 16.43 2.23
C ARG A 39 4.16 17.76 2.95
N THR A 40 3.86 18.81 2.22
CA THR A 40 3.54 20.14 2.76
C THR A 40 2.23 20.18 3.56
N ALA A 41 1.29 19.28 3.27
CA ALA A 41 0.04 19.14 4.00
C ALA A 41 0.19 18.24 5.25
N PHE A 42 1.33 17.53 5.40
CA PHE A 42 1.60 16.64 6.53
C PHE A 42 2.30 17.38 7.67
N SER A 43 1.55 18.19 8.43
CA SER A 43 2.07 18.95 9.56
C SER A 43 2.35 18.06 10.78
N LYS A 44 3.22 18.54 11.69
CA LYS A 44 3.48 17.85 12.97
C LYS A 44 2.20 17.69 13.81
N SER A 45 1.32 18.69 13.82
CA SER A 45 0.04 18.62 14.53
C SER A 45 -0.87 17.53 13.94
N PHE A 46 -0.97 17.47 12.61
CA PHE A 46 -1.73 16.43 11.93
C PHE A 46 -1.14 15.03 12.19
N TYR A 47 0.19 14.87 12.11
CA TYR A 47 0.87 13.62 12.45
C TYR A 47 0.56 13.16 13.88
N ASN A 48 0.68 14.03 14.87
CA ASN A 48 0.41 13.69 16.26
C ASN A 48 -1.02 13.18 16.46
N ARG A 49 -1.99 13.80 15.81
CA ARG A 49 -3.39 13.38 15.87
C ARG A 49 -3.60 12.05 15.12
N LEU A 50 -3.09 11.96 13.92
CA LEU A 50 -3.22 10.77 13.07
C LEU A 50 -2.60 9.53 13.74
N SER A 51 -1.46 9.67 14.40
CA SER A 51 -0.79 8.57 15.12
C SER A 51 -1.62 7.98 16.28
N MET A 52 -2.60 8.73 16.77
CA MET A 52 -3.50 8.29 17.85
C MET A 52 -4.82 7.70 17.32
N CYS A 53 -5.13 7.91 16.05
CA CYS A 53 -6.39 7.46 15.43
C CYS A 53 -6.17 6.20 14.62
N PHE A 54 -7.23 5.44 14.39
CA PHE A 54 -7.23 4.21 13.57
C PHE A 54 -6.17 3.18 13.98
N SER A 55 -5.75 3.15 15.25
CA SER A 55 -4.65 2.31 15.74
C SER A 55 -3.31 2.52 15.01
N HIS A 56 -3.12 3.66 14.39
CA HIS A 56 -1.84 4.05 13.80
C HIS A 56 -0.85 4.46 14.88
N ILE A 57 -0.46 3.54 15.74
CA ILE A 57 0.55 3.80 16.77
C ILE A 57 1.86 4.14 16.07
N ALA A 58 2.28 5.40 16.20
CA ALA A 58 3.54 5.84 15.63
C ALA A 58 4.69 5.34 16.49
N HIS A 59 5.41 4.37 15.97
CA HIS A 59 6.70 3.96 16.51
C HIS A 59 7.86 4.79 15.94
N TYR A 60 7.56 5.69 15.02
CA TYR A 60 8.50 6.47 14.23
C TYR A 60 8.25 7.96 14.43
N ASP A 61 9.22 8.76 14.04
CA ASP A 61 9.00 10.18 13.86
C ASP A 61 8.05 10.47 12.68
N ALA A 62 7.67 11.72 12.51
CA ALA A 62 6.75 12.11 11.43
C ALA A 62 7.31 11.79 10.03
N ALA A 63 8.63 11.80 9.84
CA ALA A 63 9.24 11.50 8.55
C ALA A 63 9.18 10.00 8.25
N GLY A 64 9.50 9.14 9.24
CA GLY A 64 9.39 7.69 9.12
C GLY A 64 7.95 7.23 8.91
N PHE A 65 6.98 7.83 9.62
CA PHE A 65 5.57 7.54 9.41
C PHE A 65 5.14 7.89 7.97
N TYR A 66 5.51 9.09 7.49
CA TYR A 66 5.19 9.48 6.12
C TYR A 66 5.82 8.54 5.08
N ALA A 67 7.08 8.18 5.25
CA ALA A 67 7.79 7.27 4.35
C ALA A 67 7.14 5.87 4.30
N THR A 68 6.61 5.40 5.42
CA THR A 68 5.98 4.07 5.53
C THR A 68 4.61 4.01 4.85
N TRP A 69 3.83 5.11 4.91
CA TRP A 69 2.42 5.07 4.53
C TRP A 69 2.05 5.86 3.27
N PHE A 70 2.89 6.82 2.83
CA PHE A 70 2.44 7.78 1.82
C PHE A 70 3.37 7.95 0.62
N THR A 71 4.43 7.15 0.51
CA THR A 71 5.43 7.31 -0.56
C THR A 71 4.93 6.78 -1.89
N THR A 72 4.30 5.61 -1.91
CA THR A 72 3.79 4.97 -3.12
C THR A 72 2.28 4.85 -3.10
N ASP A 73 1.64 4.66 -4.26
CA ASP A 73 0.20 4.41 -4.33
C ASP A 73 -0.20 3.08 -3.66
N ALA A 74 0.70 2.09 -3.63
CA ALA A 74 0.52 0.85 -2.89
C ALA A 74 0.50 1.10 -1.36
N ASP A 75 1.38 1.97 -0.84
CA ASP A 75 1.39 2.34 0.58
C ASP A 75 0.13 3.12 0.97
N ARG A 76 -0.28 4.07 0.13
CA ARG A 76 -1.53 4.85 0.30
C ARG A 76 -2.76 3.95 0.31
N LEU A 77 -2.80 2.97 -0.59
CA LEU A 77 -3.85 1.96 -0.63
C LEU A 77 -3.87 1.12 0.64
N ARG A 78 -2.70 0.68 1.12
CA ARG A 78 -2.55 -0.06 2.38
C ARG A 78 -3.04 0.78 3.57
N PHE A 79 -2.70 2.06 3.61
CA PHE A 79 -3.18 3.00 4.63
C PHE A 79 -4.70 3.15 4.61
N LEU A 80 -5.31 3.35 3.43
CA LEU A 80 -6.76 3.46 3.29
C LEU A 80 -7.48 2.18 3.72
N ARG A 81 -6.96 1.01 3.35
CA ARG A 81 -7.50 -0.29 3.77
C ARG A 81 -7.45 -0.46 5.28
N HIS A 82 -6.33 -0.11 5.90
CA HIS A 82 -6.19 -0.14 7.35
C HIS A 82 -7.18 0.82 8.02
N THR A 83 -7.27 2.06 7.56
CA THR A 83 -8.23 3.05 8.05
C THR A 83 -9.68 2.55 7.95
N LEU A 84 -10.07 1.95 6.82
CA LEU A 84 -11.43 1.44 6.60
C LEU A 84 -11.76 0.16 7.38
N ALA A 85 -10.76 -0.64 7.72
CA ALA A 85 -10.92 -1.85 8.53
C ALA A 85 -11.01 -1.55 10.03
N TRP A 86 -10.61 -0.36 10.46
CA TRP A 86 -10.65 0.03 11.87
C TRP A 86 -12.10 0.10 12.38
N PRO A 87 -12.46 -0.59 13.47
CA PRO A 87 -13.86 -0.70 13.91
C PRO A 87 -14.41 0.55 14.62
N CYS A 88 -13.59 1.58 14.87
CA CYS A 88 -13.99 2.85 15.52
C CYS A 88 -14.76 2.65 16.83
N TRP A 89 -14.09 2.09 17.80
CA TRP A 89 -14.70 1.79 19.12
C TRP A 89 -14.60 3.00 20.06
N GLY A 90 -15.37 2.87 21.12
CA GLY A 90 -15.32 3.76 22.27
C GLY A 90 -16.40 4.82 22.26
N ASP A 91 -16.49 5.52 23.39
CA ASP A 91 -17.41 6.61 23.59
C ASP A 91 -16.83 7.90 23.00
N PRO A 92 -17.58 8.64 22.18
CA PRO A 92 -17.14 9.93 21.62
C PRO A 92 -16.73 10.98 22.64
N GLU A 93 -17.24 10.92 23.87
CA GLU A 93 -16.83 11.82 24.96
C GLU A 93 -15.37 11.58 25.41
N PHE A 94 -14.81 10.41 25.14
CA PHE A 94 -13.46 10.04 25.55
C PHE A 94 -12.51 9.76 24.37
N THR A 95 -13.06 9.55 23.17
CA THR A 95 -12.30 9.10 22.00
C THR A 95 -12.59 9.94 20.76
N PHE A 96 -11.92 9.61 19.66
CA PHE A 96 -12.14 10.17 18.33
C PHE A 96 -13.01 9.27 17.44
N CYS A 97 -13.70 8.29 18.01
CA CYS A 97 -14.45 7.28 17.25
C CYS A 97 -15.55 7.87 16.34
N ASP A 98 -16.14 8.99 16.70
CA ASP A 98 -17.14 9.71 15.89
C ASP A 98 -16.50 10.29 14.62
N VAL A 99 -15.39 11.02 14.74
CA VAL A 99 -14.69 11.56 13.57
C VAL A 99 -13.99 10.49 12.75
N GLU A 100 -13.46 9.44 13.38
CA GLU A 100 -12.91 8.28 12.66
C GLU A 100 -13.97 7.62 11.77
N ARG A 101 -15.18 7.43 12.31
CA ARG A 101 -16.32 6.87 11.58
C ARG A 101 -16.77 7.79 10.43
N ALA A 102 -16.81 9.10 10.68
CA ALA A 102 -17.15 10.09 9.66
C ALA A 102 -16.12 10.12 8.52
N ILE A 103 -14.82 10.06 8.84
CA ILE A 103 -13.74 9.93 7.84
C ILE A 103 -13.92 8.66 7.01
N GLN A 104 -14.17 7.51 7.62
CA GLN A 104 -14.40 6.26 6.88
C GLN A 104 -15.60 6.37 5.93
N GLN A 105 -16.69 7.03 6.35
CA GLN A 105 -17.86 7.25 5.50
C GLN A 105 -17.51 8.11 4.28
N GLU A 106 -16.77 9.21 4.46
CA GLU A 106 -16.35 10.08 3.36
C GLU A 106 -15.36 9.38 2.42
N ILE A 107 -14.44 8.56 2.93
CA ILE A 107 -13.54 7.74 2.09
C ILE A 107 -14.34 6.81 1.18
N ARG A 108 -15.38 6.14 1.71
CA ARG A 108 -16.26 5.25 0.94
C ARG A 108 -17.09 6.05 -0.08
N LYS A 109 -17.73 7.13 0.36
CA LYS A 109 -18.59 7.99 -0.48
C LYS A 109 -17.84 8.58 -1.68
N ARG A 110 -16.58 9.00 -1.48
CA ARG A 110 -15.72 9.56 -2.53
C ARG A 110 -14.96 8.51 -3.33
N ASN A 111 -15.16 7.23 -3.00
CA ASN A 111 -14.57 6.09 -3.68
C ASN A 111 -13.03 6.14 -3.79
N TYR A 112 -12.37 6.69 -2.75
CA TYR A 112 -10.91 6.82 -2.74
C TYR A 112 -10.21 5.46 -2.85
N LEU A 113 -10.75 4.40 -2.23
CA LEU A 113 -10.15 3.08 -2.26
C LEU A 113 -10.00 2.57 -3.70
N ALA A 114 -11.09 2.57 -4.48
CA ALA A 114 -11.05 2.10 -5.87
C ALA A 114 -10.12 2.95 -6.76
N ARG A 115 -10.05 4.28 -6.51
CA ARG A 115 -9.12 5.15 -7.21
C ARG A 115 -7.67 4.75 -6.99
N TYR A 116 -7.28 4.46 -5.74
CA TYR A 116 -5.92 4.04 -5.42
C TYR A 116 -5.64 2.57 -5.77
N GLU A 117 -6.64 1.70 -5.80
CA GLU A 117 -6.52 0.33 -6.34
C GLU A 117 -6.16 0.36 -7.82
N LEU A 118 -6.87 1.17 -8.60
CA LEU A 118 -6.56 1.34 -10.03
C LEU A 118 -5.15 1.89 -10.26
N ARG A 119 -4.76 2.95 -9.54
CA ARG A 119 -3.42 3.55 -9.65
C ARG A 119 -2.30 2.58 -9.25
N ALA A 120 -2.49 1.83 -8.18
CA ALA A 120 -1.52 0.82 -7.74
C ALA A 120 -1.37 -0.31 -8.78
N ALA A 121 -2.47 -0.77 -9.37
CA ALA A 121 -2.44 -1.77 -10.44
C ALA A 121 -1.75 -1.24 -11.72
N GLU A 122 -2.00 0.00 -12.10
CA GLU A 122 -1.33 0.65 -13.24
C GLU A 122 0.17 0.81 -13.01
N ALA A 123 0.59 1.16 -11.78
CA ALA A 123 2.00 1.27 -11.43
C ALA A 123 2.73 -0.07 -11.55
N VAL A 124 2.12 -1.16 -11.07
CA VAL A 124 2.65 -2.52 -11.22
C VAL A 124 2.78 -2.89 -12.70
N ARG A 125 1.72 -2.70 -13.48
CA ARG A 125 1.71 -3.00 -14.92
C ARG A 125 2.79 -2.21 -15.68
N SER A 126 2.96 -0.94 -15.36
CA SER A 126 3.99 -0.09 -15.97
C SER A 126 5.40 -0.60 -15.67
N GLY A 127 5.67 -1.02 -14.42
CA GLY A 127 6.94 -1.61 -14.00
C GLY A 127 7.24 -2.95 -14.69
N GLU A 128 6.22 -3.79 -14.87
CA GLU A 128 6.32 -5.06 -15.62
C GLU A 128 6.66 -4.81 -17.10
N MET A 129 5.99 -3.84 -17.73
CA MET A 129 6.24 -3.47 -19.13
C MET A 129 7.64 -2.88 -19.31
N GLU A 130 8.13 -2.08 -18.39
CA GLU A 130 9.49 -1.54 -18.42
C GLU A 130 10.53 -2.67 -18.28
N THR A 131 10.27 -3.60 -17.36
CA THR A 131 11.12 -4.79 -17.18
C THR A 131 11.16 -5.64 -18.44
N LEU A 132 10.01 -5.90 -19.07
CA LEU A 132 9.92 -6.63 -20.34
C LEU A 132 10.75 -5.97 -21.44
N LYS A 133 10.57 -4.66 -21.65
CA LYS A 133 11.34 -3.89 -22.63
C LYS A 133 12.86 -3.99 -22.40
N ARG A 134 13.28 -3.90 -21.13
CA ARG A 134 14.70 -4.03 -20.76
C ARG A 134 15.25 -5.42 -21.07
N LEU A 135 14.48 -6.46 -20.79
CA LEU A 135 14.87 -7.84 -21.08
C LEU A 135 14.93 -8.09 -22.58
N GLU A 136 13.92 -7.65 -23.34
CA GLU A 136 13.93 -7.75 -24.80
C GLU A 136 15.15 -7.05 -25.42
N ALA A 137 15.46 -5.84 -24.99
CA ALA A 137 16.63 -5.11 -25.48
C ALA A 137 17.93 -5.87 -25.19
N LYS A 138 18.08 -6.41 -23.96
CA LYS A 138 19.25 -7.20 -23.56
C LYS A 138 19.43 -8.45 -24.42
N TYR A 139 18.38 -9.19 -24.69
CA TYR A 139 18.48 -10.46 -25.43
C TYR A 139 18.54 -10.24 -26.95
N ARG A 140 17.92 -9.21 -27.52
CA ARG A 140 18.12 -8.85 -28.93
C ARG A 140 19.58 -8.49 -29.20
N THR A 141 20.22 -7.72 -28.33
CA THR A 141 21.64 -7.35 -28.48
C THR A 141 22.55 -8.58 -28.37
N SER A 142 22.19 -9.56 -27.52
CA SER A 142 22.95 -10.81 -27.35
C SER A 142 22.81 -11.74 -28.56
N ALA A 143 21.63 -11.76 -29.19
CA ALA A 143 21.39 -12.60 -30.39
C ALA A 143 22.14 -12.08 -31.62
N LEU A 144 22.43 -10.79 -31.72
CA LEU A 144 23.21 -10.19 -32.81
C LEU A 144 24.74 -10.38 -32.63
N HIS A 145 25.19 -10.89 -31.50
CA HIS A 145 26.61 -11.08 -31.16
C HIS A 145 27.03 -12.57 -31.10
N GLN A 146 26.22 -13.51 -31.61
CA GLN A 146 26.70 -14.84 -31.87
C GLN A 146 27.38 -14.83 -33.25
N PRO A 147 28.73 -14.90 -33.31
CA PRO A 147 29.39 -15.21 -34.57
C PRO A 147 28.99 -16.66 -34.95
N ASP A 148 28.71 -16.85 -36.24
CA ASP A 148 28.46 -18.16 -36.83
C ASP A 148 29.56 -19.14 -36.39
N ALA A 149 29.29 -19.87 -35.32
CA ALA A 149 30.10 -21.02 -34.97
C ALA A 149 29.50 -22.19 -35.75
N ASP A 150 30.16 -22.47 -36.86
CA ASP A 150 30.04 -23.66 -37.69
C ASP A 150 29.97 -24.92 -36.81
N LEU A 151 28.74 -25.32 -36.46
CA LEU A 151 28.49 -26.59 -35.76
C LEU A 151 27.98 -27.62 -36.77
N ALA A 152 28.93 -28.30 -37.43
CA ALA A 152 28.64 -29.59 -38.04
C ALA A 152 28.00 -30.51 -36.96
N PRO A 153 26.92 -31.21 -37.26
CA PRO A 153 26.30 -32.10 -36.28
C PRO A 153 27.12 -33.38 -36.13
N THR A 154 27.96 -33.42 -35.09
CA THR A 154 28.53 -34.69 -34.63
C THR A 154 27.48 -35.39 -33.77
N ILE A 155 26.86 -36.40 -34.33
CA ILE A 155 25.93 -37.30 -33.62
C ILE A 155 26.77 -38.21 -32.71
N PRO A 156 26.65 -38.11 -31.38
CA PRO A 156 27.22 -39.13 -30.50
C PRO A 156 26.29 -40.34 -30.49
N GLN A 157 26.84 -41.51 -30.87
CA GLN A 157 26.17 -42.79 -30.67
C GLN A 157 25.94 -43.02 -29.17
N ALA A 158 24.67 -43.16 -28.80
CA ALA A 158 24.24 -43.47 -27.44
C ALA A 158 24.59 -44.94 -27.14
N THR A 159 25.51 -45.18 -26.23
CA THR A 159 25.64 -46.45 -25.52
C THR A 159 24.56 -46.49 -24.41
N ALA A 160 23.71 -47.50 -24.54
CA ALA A 160 22.70 -47.81 -23.52
C ALA A 160 23.40 -48.21 -22.22
N GLN A 161 23.24 -47.42 -21.17
CA GLN A 161 23.53 -47.85 -19.81
C GLN A 161 22.28 -47.67 -18.97
N GLU A 162 21.88 -48.75 -18.40
CA GLU A 162 20.80 -49.05 -17.49
C GLU A 162 20.76 -48.10 -16.32
N VAL A 163 19.67 -47.32 -16.17
CA VAL A 163 19.42 -46.50 -14.97
C VAL A 163 18.48 -47.27 -14.04
N ALA A 164 19.06 -47.83 -12.99
CA ALA A 164 18.33 -48.44 -11.89
C ALA A 164 17.50 -47.38 -11.14
N VAL A 165 16.19 -47.54 -11.18
CA VAL A 165 15.22 -46.72 -10.46
C VAL A 165 15.26 -47.07 -8.97
N LYS A 166 15.90 -46.23 -8.17
CA LYS A 166 15.91 -46.32 -6.71
C LYS A 166 14.60 -45.69 -6.18
N ARG A 167 13.62 -46.51 -5.85
CA ARG A 167 12.40 -46.11 -5.16
C ARG A 167 12.74 -45.67 -3.73
N MET A 168 12.43 -44.42 -3.38
CA MET A 168 12.42 -43.94 -1.99
C MET A 168 11.05 -44.21 -1.34
N PRO A 169 11.00 -44.63 -0.08
CA PRO A 169 9.74 -44.87 0.62
C PRO A 169 9.06 -43.57 1.04
N VAL A 170 7.75 -43.55 0.84
CA VAL A 170 6.84 -42.51 1.34
C VAL A 170 6.70 -42.70 2.84
N GLN A 171 7.18 -41.76 3.63
CA GLN A 171 6.82 -41.67 5.05
C GLN A 171 5.49 -40.90 5.19
N ALA A 172 4.44 -41.62 5.56
CA ALA A 172 3.23 -41.07 6.12
C ALA A 172 3.52 -40.63 7.55
N SER A 173 3.34 -39.37 7.85
CA SER A 173 3.29 -38.84 9.22
C SER A 173 1.88 -38.38 9.51
N LEU A 174 1.18 -39.18 10.32
CA LEU A 174 0.01 -38.83 11.10
C LEU A 174 0.50 -38.00 12.30
N PHE A 175 -0.04 -36.77 12.49
CA PHE A 175 -0.63 -36.20 13.72
C PHE A 175 -1.13 -34.80 13.40
#